data_83cc2b9f2708ab11028a1079de078207
#
_entry.id   83cc2b9f2708ab11028a1079de078207
#
_cell.length_a   1.000
_cell.length_b   1.000
_cell.length_c   1.000
_cell.angle_alpha   90.00
_cell.angle_beta   90.00
_cell.angle_gamma   90.00
#
_symmetry.space_group_name_H-M   'P 1'
#
loop_
_entity.id
_entity.type
_entity.pdbx_description
1 polymer ?
#
loop_
_entity_poly.entity_id
_entity_poly.type
_entity_poly.pdbx_seq_one_letter_code
_entity_poly.pdbx_strand_id
1 'polypeptide(L)'
;MLMRFENQVAIVTGAGRGIGHAIALRLASEGARVACVSRTAENAKRTANELNEIRSGCAKAYAVDIADHDAVQNVGAEILDQFSKVDILVNNAGVARDDLVMRMSVEDWDSVIATNLRGAFSFTQAMVRTMTRQRSGRIINITSVIGLIGNAGQTNYAASKAGLIGLTKSLARELASRNITVNAVAPGFIATDMTSGLSDEIKMTIQARIPLGRTGTPDDVANVVAFLASADASYITGQTLCVDGGIVM
;
A
#
# COMPACT_ATOMS: atom_id res chain seq x y z
N MET A 1 -23.96 -0.72 -8.05
CA MET A 1 -22.74 -0.77 -7.21
C MET A 1 -22.58 0.59 -6.56
N LEU A 2 -22.26 0.68 -5.27
CA LEU A 2 -22.15 1.97 -4.59
C LEU A 2 -20.90 2.70 -5.07
N MET A 3 -21.04 3.95 -5.58
CA MET A 3 -19.93 4.77 -6.09
C MET A 3 -19.33 5.60 -4.94
N ARG A 4 -18.70 4.93 -3.94
CA ARG A 4 -18.18 5.60 -2.72
C ARG A 4 -17.10 6.62 -2.99
N PHE A 5 -16.38 6.49 -4.11
CA PHE A 5 -15.22 7.31 -4.46
C PHE A 5 -15.45 8.16 -5.72
N GLU A 6 -16.71 8.43 -6.05
CA GLU A 6 -17.00 9.29 -7.19
C GLU A 6 -16.34 10.67 -7.02
N ASN A 7 -15.72 11.16 -8.10
CA ASN A 7 -14.94 12.39 -8.11
C ASN A 7 -13.70 12.40 -7.19
N GLN A 8 -13.27 11.28 -6.62
CA GLN A 8 -12.05 11.18 -5.84
C GLN A 8 -10.87 10.68 -6.70
N VAL A 9 -9.67 11.11 -6.32
CA VAL A 9 -8.41 10.70 -6.94
C VAL A 9 -7.61 9.87 -5.95
N ALA A 10 -7.26 8.66 -6.36
CA ALA A 10 -6.44 7.74 -5.59
C ALA A 10 -5.08 7.54 -6.25
N ILE A 11 -4.01 7.53 -5.45
CA ILE A 11 -2.68 7.10 -5.86
C ILE A 11 -2.42 5.75 -5.21
N VAL A 12 -2.05 4.74 -6.00
CA VAL A 12 -1.70 3.42 -5.49
C VAL A 12 -0.28 3.08 -5.93
N THR A 13 0.65 2.98 -4.98
CA THR A 13 2.03 2.56 -5.28
C THR A 13 2.11 1.03 -5.30
N GLY A 14 2.94 0.48 -6.19
CA GLY A 14 3.00 -0.96 -6.41
C GLY A 14 1.72 -1.52 -7.04
N ALA A 15 0.98 -0.70 -7.81
CA ALA A 15 -0.31 -1.06 -8.41
C ALA A 15 -0.22 -2.15 -9.49
N GLY A 16 0.97 -2.53 -9.93
CA GLY A 16 1.14 -3.40 -11.11
C GLY A 16 0.80 -4.88 -10.90
N ARG A 17 0.63 -5.37 -9.66
CA ARG A 17 0.31 -6.76 -9.34
C ARG A 17 -0.15 -6.94 -7.88
N GLY A 18 -0.67 -8.13 -7.57
CA GLY A 18 -0.98 -8.56 -6.21
C GLY A 18 -1.92 -7.60 -5.47
N ILE A 19 -1.60 -7.30 -4.22
CA ILE A 19 -2.42 -6.44 -3.35
C ILE A 19 -2.65 -5.06 -3.97
N GLY A 20 -1.60 -4.41 -4.50
CA GLY A 20 -1.73 -3.07 -5.08
C GLY A 20 -2.64 -3.04 -6.31
N HIS A 21 -2.60 -4.07 -7.14
CA HIS A 21 -3.51 -4.23 -8.27
C HIS A 21 -4.96 -4.38 -7.82
N ALA A 22 -5.23 -5.26 -6.86
CA ALA A 22 -6.58 -5.46 -6.32
C ALA A 22 -7.13 -4.17 -5.66
N ILE A 23 -6.28 -3.42 -4.94
CA ILE A 23 -6.65 -2.11 -4.38
C ILE A 23 -7.03 -1.13 -5.49
N ALA A 24 -6.22 -1.02 -6.54
CA ALA A 24 -6.48 -0.12 -7.67
C ALA A 24 -7.81 -0.47 -8.36
N LEU A 25 -8.05 -1.76 -8.64
CA LEU A 25 -9.31 -2.27 -9.19
C LEU A 25 -10.50 -1.92 -8.28
N ARG A 26 -10.38 -2.19 -6.99
CA ARG A 26 -11.44 -1.93 -6.03
C ARG A 26 -11.82 -0.46 -5.97
N LEU A 27 -10.86 0.44 -5.86
CA LEU A 27 -11.10 1.88 -5.81
C LEU A 27 -11.71 2.40 -7.13
N ALA A 28 -11.21 1.94 -8.28
CA ALA A 28 -11.74 2.32 -9.59
C ALA A 28 -13.17 1.83 -9.82
N SER A 29 -13.49 0.58 -9.43
CA SER A 29 -14.83 0.01 -9.55
C SER A 29 -15.87 0.74 -8.70
N GLU A 30 -15.42 1.45 -7.65
CA GLU A 30 -16.27 2.27 -6.79
C GLU A 30 -16.18 3.77 -7.11
N GLY A 31 -15.67 4.15 -8.28
CA GLY A 31 -15.75 5.50 -8.82
C GLY A 31 -14.48 6.34 -8.74
N ALA A 32 -13.39 5.89 -8.11
CA ALA A 32 -12.16 6.66 -8.06
C ALA A 32 -11.49 6.81 -9.44
N ARG A 33 -10.80 7.94 -9.64
CA ARG A 33 -9.75 8.06 -10.66
C ARG A 33 -8.44 7.62 -10.04
N VAL A 34 -7.67 6.74 -10.72
CA VAL A 34 -6.52 6.08 -10.12
C VAL A 34 -5.21 6.40 -10.86
N ALA A 35 -4.23 6.94 -10.14
CA ALA A 35 -2.85 6.97 -10.58
C ALA A 35 -2.19 5.62 -10.20
N CYS A 36 -1.97 4.76 -11.21
CA CYS A 36 -1.33 3.46 -11.05
C CYS A 36 0.19 3.64 -11.07
N VAL A 37 0.83 3.58 -9.92
CA VAL A 37 2.28 3.75 -9.79
C VAL A 37 2.98 2.39 -9.67
N SER A 38 3.99 2.14 -10.50
CA SER A 38 4.83 0.93 -10.44
C SER A 38 6.26 1.24 -10.86
N ARG A 39 7.21 0.40 -10.45
CA ARG A 39 8.61 0.56 -10.87
C ARG A 39 8.79 0.36 -12.38
N THR A 40 8.05 -0.58 -12.99
CA THR A 40 8.10 -0.84 -14.43
C THR A 40 6.89 -0.22 -15.13
N ALA A 41 7.14 0.43 -16.27
CA ALA A 41 6.09 1.08 -17.06
C ALA A 41 5.03 0.10 -17.55
N GLU A 42 5.45 -1.11 -17.94
CA GLU A 42 4.57 -2.17 -18.45
C GLU A 42 3.54 -2.58 -17.40
N ASN A 43 3.99 -2.78 -16.16
CA ASN A 43 3.10 -3.16 -15.06
C ASN A 43 2.11 -2.05 -14.71
N ALA A 44 2.55 -0.79 -14.68
CA ALA A 44 1.66 0.33 -14.45
C ALA A 44 0.62 0.48 -15.57
N LYS A 45 1.06 0.37 -16.85
CA LYS A 45 0.19 0.47 -18.04
C LYS A 45 -0.84 -0.66 -18.09
N ARG A 46 -0.43 -1.90 -17.81
CA ARG A 46 -1.35 -3.04 -17.78
C ARG A 46 -2.52 -2.78 -16.85
N THR A 47 -2.24 -2.41 -15.60
CA THR A 47 -3.30 -2.09 -14.63
C THR A 47 -4.13 -0.89 -15.06
N ALA A 48 -3.51 0.21 -15.50
CA ALA A 48 -4.26 1.37 -15.94
C ALA A 48 -5.19 1.08 -17.13
N ASN A 49 -4.76 0.23 -18.08
CA ASN A 49 -5.58 -0.18 -19.21
C ASN A 49 -6.79 -1.00 -18.74
N GLU A 50 -6.58 -1.98 -17.86
CA GLU A 50 -7.65 -2.79 -17.28
C GLU A 50 -8.69 -1.93 -16.53
N LEU A 51 -8.24 -0.95 -15.76
CA LEU A 51 -9.15 -0.01 -15.09
C LEU A 51 -9.94 0.84 -16.12
N ASN A 52 -9.31 1.24 -17.21
CA ASN A 52 -9.94 2.02 -18.27
C ASN A 52 -10.95 1.20 -19.10
N GLU A 53 -10.85 -0.13 -19.11
CA GLU A 53 -11.89 -1.02 -19.64
C GLU A 53 -13.15 -1.00 -18.76
N ILE A 54 -12.99 -0.89 -17.43
CA ILE A 54 -14.11 -0.76 -16.50
C ILE A 54 -14.80 0.60 -16.66
N ARG A 55 -14.00 1.68 -16.74
CA ARG A 55 -14.50 3.05 -16.93
C ARG A 55 -13.45 3.88 -17.67
N SER A 56 -13.81 4.30 -18.88
CA SER A 56 -12.91 5.06 -19.76
C SER A 56 -12.33 6.29 -19.05
N GLY A 57 -11.01 6.48 -19.15
CA GLY A 57 -10.29 7.64 -18.61
C GLY A 57 -10.18 7.70 -17.08
N CYS A 58 -10.52 6.61 -16.38
CA CYS A 58 -10.43 6.59 -14.91
C CYS A 58 -9.03 6.33 -14.38
N ALA A 59 -8.08 5.88 -15.19
CA ALA A 59 -6.75 5.55 -14.72
C ALA A 59 -5.62 6.05 -15.62
N LYS A 60 -4.48 6.39 -15.01
CA LYS A 60 -3.23 6.73 -15.70
C LYS A 60 -2.05 6.02 -15.05
N ALA A 61 -1.12 5.57 -15.88
CA ALA A 61 0.09 4.85 -15.47
C ALA A 61 1.25 5.80 -15.21
N TYR A 62 2.02 5.53 -14.17
CA TYR A 62 3.25 6.23 -13.82
C TYR A 62 4.34 5.23 -13.46
N ALA A 63 5.52 5.40 -14.04
CA ALA A 63 6.68 4.54 -13.77
C ALA A 63 7.68 5.30 -12.92
N VAL A 64 7.99 4.78 -11.72
CA VAL A 64 9.00 5.36 -10.84
C VAL A 64 9.56 4.30 -9.89
N ASP A 65 10.86 4.35 -9.63
CA ASP A 65 11.43 3.65 -8.48
C ASP A 65 11.19 4.51 -7.22
N ILE A 66 10.37 4.01 -6.31
CA ILE A 66 10.01 4.76 -5.11
C ILE A 66 11.16 4.89 -4.10
N ALA A 67 12.26 4.15 -4.28
CA ALA A 67 13.47 4.32 -3.51
C ALA A 67 14.23 5.61 -3.87
N ASP A 68 13.97 6.17 -5.05
CA ASP A 68 14.52 7.46 -5.50
C ASP A 68 13.56 8.60 -5.09
N HIS A 69 14.01 9.38 -4.10
CA HIS A 69 13.22 10.46 -3.53
C HIS A 69 12.90 11.55 -4.57
N ASP A 70 13.88 11.97 -5.35
CA ASP A 70 13.72 13.08 -6.32
C ASP A 70 12.82 12.65 -7.48
N ALA A 71 12.96 11.41 -7.95
CA ALA A 71 12.06 10.85 -8.95
C ALA A 71 10.61 10.78 -8.43
N VAL A 72 10.40 10.46 -7.16
CA VAL A 72 9.06 10.47 -6.52
C VAL A 72 8.49 11.88 -6.47
N GLN A 73 9.28 12.93 -6.13
CA GLN A 73 8.80 14.31 -6.14
C GLN A 73 8.37 14.73 -7.56
N ASN A 74 9.16 14.39 -8.58
CA ASN A 74 8.84 14.70 -9.98
C ASN A 74 7.55 14.01 -10.44
N VAL A 75 7.43 12.70 -10.24
CA VAL A 75 6.19 11.95 -10.57
C VAL A 75 5.01 12.46 -9.75
N GLY A 76 5.23 12.85 -8.49
CA GLY A 76 4.20 13.47 -7.68
C GLY A 76 3.65 14.76 -8.29
N ALA A 77 4.53 15.63 -8.81
CA ALA A 77 4.13 16.83 -9.53
C ALA A 77 3.35 16.51 -10.81
N GLU A 78 3.81 15.54 -11.63
CA GLU A 78 3.09 15.09 -12.82
C GLU A 78 1.68 14.56 -12.52
N ILE A 79 1.52 13.82 -11.40
CA ILE A 79 0.22 13.32 -10.94
C ILE A 79 -0.69 14.50 -10.56
N LEU A 80 -0.17 15.49 -9.84
CA LEU A 80 -0.94 16.66 -9.44
C LEU A 80 -1.32 17.55 -10.64
N ASP A 81 -0.46 17.70 -11.62
CA ASP A 81 -0.77 18.41 -12.87
C ASP A 81 -1.90 17.71 -13.64
N GLN A 82 -1.89 16.38 -13.68
CA GLN A 82 -2.89 15.58 -14.39
C GLN A 82 -4.25 15.54 -13.69
N PHE A 83 -4.25 15.41 -12.36
CA PHE A 83 -5.47 15.17 -11.60
C PHE A 83 -5.96 16.38 -10.81
N SER A 84 -5.11 17.40 -10.60
CA SER A 84 -5.34 18.65 -9.86
C SER A 84 -5.60 18.49 -8.37
N LYS A 85 -5.77 17.26 -7.89
CA LYS A 85 -6.01 16.92 -6.48
C LYS A 85 -5.56 15.50 -6.16
N VAL A 86 -5.52 15.17 -4.86
CA VAL A 86 -5.37 13.81 -4.38
C VAL A 86 -6.21 13.62 -3.10
N ASP A 87 -7.08 12.62 -3.11
CA ASP A 87 -7.98 12.33 -1.98
C ASP A 87 -7.49 11.12 -1.19
N ILE A 88 -6.90 10.12 -1.88
CA ILE A 88 -6.47 8.85 -1.31
C ILE A 88 -5.02 8.56 -1.74
N LEU A 89 -4.14 8.27 -0.78
CA LEU A 89 -2.80 7.75 -1.03
C LEU A 89 -2.67 6.36 -0.40
N VAL A 90 -2.38 5.34 -1.21
CA VAL A 90 -2.07 4.00 -0.73
C VAL A 90 -0.59 3.69 -0.96
N ASN A 91 0.19 3.71 0.10
CA ASN A 91 1.58 3.29 0.12
C ASN A 91 1.64 1.76 0.25
N ASN A 92 1.60 1.06 -0.90
CA ASN A 92 1.60 -0.39 -0.95
C ASN A 92 2.91 -0.97 -1.51
N ALA A 93 3.66 -0.24 -2.34
CA ALA A 93 4.88 -0.76 -2.92
C ALA A 93 5.86 -1.26 -1.85
N GLY A 94 6.46 -2.40 -2.10
CA GLY A 94 7.43 -3.00 -1.18
C GLY A 94 8.15 -4.19 -1.81
N VAL A 95 9.32 -4.48 -1.24
CA VAL A 95 10.18 -5.61 -1.61
C VAL A 95 10.58 -6.38 -0.36
N ALA A 96 10.93 -7.65 -0.51
CA ALA A 96 11.57 -8.48 0.49
C ALA A 96 12.94 -8.92 -0.02
N ARG A 97 13.92 -9.00 0.88
CA ARG A 97 15.25 -9.55 0.70
C ARG A 97 15.59 -10.34 1.95
N ASP A 98 15.15 -11.59 1.94
CA ASP A 98 15.17 -12.42 3.14
C ASP A 98 16.52 -13.14 3.23
N ASP A 99 17.21 -12.99 4.37
CA ASP A 99 18.35 -13.80 4.79
C ASP A 99 18.52 -13.70 6.31
N LEU A 100 19.23 -14.68 6.90
CA LEU A 100 19.60 -14.62 8.32
C LEU A 100 20.50 -13.41 8.57
N VAL A 101 20.37 -12.77 9.73
CA VAL A 101 21.11 -11.54 10.06
C VAL A 101 22.61 -11.64 9.88
N MET A 102 23.19 -12.83 10.13
CA MET A 102 24.62 -13.09 9.96
C MET A 102 25.09 -13.10 8.49
N ARG A 103 24.17 -13.21 7.54
CA ARG A 103 24.46 -13.27 6.11
C ARG A 103 23.84 -12.13 5.32
N MET A 104 22.91 -11.41 5.93
CA MET A 104 22.22 -10.29 5.29
C MET A 104 23.22 -9.20 4.92
N SER A 105 23.28 -8.82 3.64
CA SER A 105 24.13 -7.73 3.19
C SER A 105 23.54 -6.36 3.60
N VAL A 106 24.40 -5.36 3.71
CA VAL A 106 23.97 -3.97 3.95
C VAL A 106 23.14 -3.46 2.76
N GLU A 107 23.47 -3.89 1.56
CA GLU A 107 22.76 -3.54 0.33
C GLU A 107 21.32 -4.07 0.34
N ASP A 108 21.09 -5.29 0.79
CA ASP A 108 19.74 -5.86 0.94
C ASP A 108 18.96 -5.15 2.04
N TRP A 109 19.61 -4.84 3.15
CA TRP A 109 19.01 -4.03 4.21
C TRP A 109 18.59 -2.66 3.68
N ASP A 110 19.50 -1.92 3.08
CA ASP A 110 19.25 -0.56 2.57
C ASP A 110 18.19 -0.54 1.46
N SER A 111 18.21 -1.52 0.56
CA SER A 111 17.21 -1.67 -0.50
C SER A 111 15.79 -1.82 0.07
N VAL A 112 15.63 -2.64 1.11
CA VAL A 112 14.32 -2.87 1.75
C VAL A 112 13.85 -1.62 2.51
N ILE A 113 14.74 -0.99 3.28
CA ILE A 113 14.40 0.26 4.02
C ILE A 113 14.08 1.39 3.03
N ALA A 114 14.89 1.55 1.99
CA ALA A 114 14.70 2.59 0.98
C ALA A 114 13.35 2.45 0.26
N THR A 115 13.01 1.23 -0.15
CA THR A 115 11.75 0.99 -0.87
C THR A 115 10.55 1.03 0.07
N ASN A 116 10.56 0.22 1.14
CA ASN A 116 9.36 -0.02 1.94
C ASN A 116 9.01 1.15 2.87
N LEU A 117 10.01 1.81 3.44
CA LEU A 117 9.80 2.86 4.45
C LEU A 117 10.05 4.26 3.87
N ARG A 118 11.25 4.52 3.31
CA ARG A 118 11.56 5.82 2.74
C ARG A 118 10.68 6.15 1.54
N GLY A 119 10.37 5.18 0.67
CA GLY A 119 9.47 5.37 -0.47
C GLY A 119 8.06 5.79 -0.05
N ALA A 120 7.50 5.19 0.99
CA ALA A 120 6.21 5.59 1.54
C ALA A 120 6.25 7.00 2.14
N PHE A 121 7.33 7.37 2.84
CA PHE A 121 7.57 8.72 3.32
C PHE A 121 7.64 9.72 2.14
N SER A 122 8.40 9.40 1.10
CA SER A 122 8.60 10.28 -0.07
C SER A 122 7.28 10.57 -0.79
N PHE A 123 6.44 9.56 -1.06
CA PHE A 123 5.12 9.77 -1.64
C PHE A 123 4.19 10.55 -0.72
N THR A 124 4.22 10.27 0.57
CA THR A 124 3.43 11.04 1.56
C THR A 124 3.85 12.51 1.53
N GLN A 125 5.15 12.80 1.55
CA GLN A 125 5.68 14.17 1.51
C GLN A 125 5.28 14.90 0.21
N ALA A 126 5.33 14.24 -0.93
CA ALA A 126 4.92 14.81 -2.22
C ALA A 126 3.43 15.21 -2.23
N MET A 127 2.54 14.45 -1.54
CA MET A 127 1.10 14.64 -1.60
C MET A 127 0.51 15.44 -0.44
N VAL A 128 1.15 15.39 0.75
CA VAL A 128 0.57 15.92 2.00
C VAL A 128 0.26 17.40 1.94
N ARG A 129 1.07 18.20 1.22
CA ARG A 129 0.84 19.64 1.07
C ARG A 129 -0.50 19.92 0.35
N THR A 130 -0.80 19.17 -0.69
CA THR A 130 -2.06 19.27 -1.42
C THR A 130 -3.24 18.83 -0.55
N MET A 131 -3.17 17.67 0.11
CA MET A 131 -4.20 17.21 1.05
C MET A 131 -4.44 18.22 2.19
N THR A 132 -3.38 18.82 2.73
CA THR A 132 -3.47 19.84 3.79
C THR A 132 -4.23 21.10 3.32
N ARG A 133 -4.00 21.54 2.08
CA ARG A 133 -4.72 22.67 1.48
C ARG A 133 -6.20 22.31 1.21
N GLN A 134 -6.46 21.10 0.75
CA GLN A 134 -7.81 20.57 0.56
C GLN A 134 -8.57 20.41 1.88
N ARG A 135 -7.87 20.30 3.02
CA ARG A 135 -8.43 19.94 4.33
C ARG A 135 -9.20 18.61 4.28
N SER A 136 -8.71 17.69 3.49
CA SER A 136 -9.27 16.35 3.30
C SER A 136 -8.19 15.42 2.74
N GLY A 137 -8.15 14.18 3.20
CA GLY A 137 -7.26 13.16 2.68
C GLY A 137 -7.36 11.84 3.45
N ARG A 138 -6.97 10.77 2.79
CA ARG A 138 -6.87 9.41 3.36
C ARG A 138 -5.51 8.83 2.97
N ILE A 139 -4.69 8.51 3.95
CA ILE A 139 -3.38 7.86 3.73
C ILE A 139 -3.45 6.47 4.33
N ILE A 140 -3.20 5.44 3.52
CA ILE A 140 -3.21 4.05 3.94
C ILE A 140 -1.84 3.44 3.64
N ASN A 141 -1.15 2.99 4.69
CA ASN A 141 0.15 2.35 4.58
C ASN A 141 -0.02 0.82 4.65
N ILE A 142 0.42 0.08 3.64
CA ILE A 142 0.40 -1.38 3.66
C ILE A 142 1.65 -1.88 4.37
N THR A 143 1.47 -2.27 5.63
CA THR A 143 2.50 -2.87 6.47
C THR A 143 2.49 -4.41 6.31
N SER A 144 2.65 -5.15 7.37
CA SER A 144 2.57 -6.62 7.44
C SER A 144 2.42 -7.04 8.90
N VAL A 145 1.83 -8.20 9.15
CA VAL A 145 1.91 -8.84 10.48
C VAL A 145 3.37 -9.06 10.91
N ILE A 146 4.29 -9.24 9.97
CA ILE A 146 5.73 -9.37 10.27
C ILE A 146 6.30 -8.09 10.91
N GLY A 147 5.75 -6.91 10.61
CA GLY A 147 6.09 -5.67 11.30
C GLY A 147 5.61 -5.61 12.75
N LEU A 148 4.68 -6.48 13.14
CA LEU A 148 4.15 -6.59 14.51
C LEU A 148 4.90 -7.65 15.33
N ILE A 149 5.16 -8.83 14.74
CA ILE A 149 5.67 -10.00 15.49
C ILE A 149 7.11 -10.38 15.14
N GLY A 150 7.67 -9.84 14.03
CA GLY A 150 8.95 -10.27 13.49
C GLY A 150 8.87 -11.64 12.80
N ASN A 151 9.94 -12.00 12.08
CA ASN A 151 10.15 -13.33 11.52
C ASN A 151 11.64 -13.59 11.30
N ALA A 152 12.09 -14.81 11.54
CA ALA A 152 13.47 -15.20 11.26
C ALA A 152 13.80 -15.03 9.78
N GLY A 153 14.97 -14.45 9.46
CA GLY A 153 15.39 -14.16 8.10
C GLY A 153 14.79 -12.88 7.49
N GLN A 154 13.96 -12.14 8.23
CA GLN A 154 13.27 -10.93 7.73
C GLN A 154 13.54 -9.69 8.58
N THR A 155 14.74 -9.54 9.14
CA THR A 155 15.04 -8.41 10.03
C THR A 155 14.88 -7.06 9.35
N ASN A 156 15.32 -6.90 8.09
CA ASN A 156 15.15 -5.71 7.26
C ASN A 156 13.66 -5.44 6.95
N TYR A 157 12.94 -6.47 6.54
CA TYR A 157 11.51 -6.37 6.21
C TYR A 157 10.68 -6.04 7.44
N ALA A 158 10.89 -6.74 8.55
CA ALA A 158 10.22 -6.48 9.83
C ALA A 158 10.48 -5.04 10.30
N ALA A 159 11.73 -4.59 10.28
CA ALA A 159 12.10 -3.22 10.64
C ALA A 159 11.39 -2.18 9.76
N SER A 160 11.36 -2.39 8.42
CA SER A 160 10.70 -1.49 7.48
C SER A 160 9.18 -1.41 7.72
N LYS A 161 8.53 -2.55 8.00
CA LYS A 161 7.09 -2.61 8.22
C LYS A 161 6.69 -2.11 9.62
N ALA A 162 7.52 -2.33 10.64
CA ALA A 162 7.36 -1.70 11.95
C ALA A 162 7.56 -0.18 11.87
N GLY A 163 8.54 0.29 11.09
CA GLY A 163 8.75 1.71 10.81
C GLY A 163 7.53 2.39 10.19
N LEU A 164 6.82 1.71 9.27
CA LEU A 164 5.56 2.21 8.70
C LEU A 164 4.46 2.38 9.75
N ILE A 165 4.40 1.53 10.76
CA ILE A 165 3.44 1.67 11.87
C ILE A 165 3.76 2.92 12.69
N GLY A 166 5.03 3.16 12.99
CA GLY A 166 5.49 4.39 13.65
C GLY A 166 5.19 5.64 12.82
N LEU A 167 5.50 5.62 11.52
CA LEU A 167 5.20 6.68 10.56
C LEU A 167 3.69 6.98 10.53
N THR A 168 2.85 5.95 10.46
CA THR A 168 1.38 6.06 10.47
C THR A 168 0.89 6.83 11.68
N LYS A 169 1.35 6.47 12.88
CA LYS A 169 0.92 7.10 14.14
C LYS A 169 1.37 8.57 14.23
N SER A 170 2.57 8.87 13.77
CA SER A 170 3.10 10.25 13.79
C SER A 170 2.34 11.14 12.82
N LEU A 171 2.16 10.69 11.57
CA LEU A 171 1.38 11.42 10.56
C LEU A 171 -0.08 11.60 10.96
N ALA A 172 -0.69 10.59 11.59
CA ALA A 172 -2.07 10.70 12.08
C ALA A 172 -2.23 11.86 13.09
N ARG A 173 -1.26 12.04 14.00
CA ARG A 173 -1.26 13.16 14.98
C ARG A 173 -1.04 14.50 14.29
N GLU A 174 -0.10 14.56 13.37
CA GLU A 174 0.29 15.79 12.67
C GLU A 174 -0.81 16.32 11.76
N LEU A 175 -1.53 15.42 11.07
CA LEU A 175 -2.46 15.77 10.00
C LEU A 175 -3.94 15.80 10.44
N ALA A 176 -4.26 15.35 11.64
CA ALA A 176 -5.64 15.28 12.15
C ALA A 176 -6.37 16.63 12.09
N SER A 177 -5.69 17.75 12.45
CA SER A 177 -6.26 19.11 12.39
C SER A 177 -6.62 19.57 10.97
N ARG A 178 -6.17 18.83 9.95
CA ARG A 178 -6.47 19.05 8.54
C ARG A 178 -7.49 18.08 7.98
N ASN A 179 -8.20 17.34 8.83
CA ASN A 179 -9.20 16.33 8.42
C ASN A 179 -8.60 15.24 7.50
N ILE A 180 -7.33 14.88 7.75
CA ILE A 180 -6.63 13.81 7.05
C ILE A 180 -6.49 12.64 8.03
N THR A 181 -6.97 11.46 7.64
CA THR A 181 -6.75 10.24 8.41
C THR A 181 -5.57 9.47 7.85
N VAL A 182 -4.77 8.87 8.73
CA VAL A 182 -3.64 8.03 8.35
C VAL A 182 -3.74 6.72 9.11
N ASN A 183 -3.87 5.61 8.37
CA ASN A 183 -4.00 4.28 8.95
C ASN A 183 -3.06 3.29 8.25
N ALA A 184 -2.81 2.17 8.90
CA ALA A 184 -2.06 1.05 8.35
C ALA A 184 -2.95 -0.17 8.22
N VAL A 185 -2.69 -0.97 7.19
CA VAL A 185 -3.22 -2.32 7.05
C VAL A 185 -2.05 -3.29 7.16
N ALA A 186 -2.18 -4.31 8.00
CA ALA A 186 -1.19 -5.35 8.22
C ALA A 186 -1.69 -6.68 7.64
N PRO A 187 -1.41 -6.98 6.36
CA PRO A 187 -1.76 -8.27 5.78
C PRO A 187 -0.99 -9.41 6.48
N GLY A 188 -1.68 -10.54 6.64
CA GLY A 188 -1.06 -11.81 6.98
C GLY A 188 -0.52 -12.52 5.73
N PHE A 189 -0.77 -13.83 5.63
CA PHE A 189 -0.36 -14.62 4.48
C PHE A 189 -1.39 -14.50 3.36
N ILE A 190 -1.05 -13.73 2.32
CA ILE A 190 -1.90 -13.43 1.17
C ILE A 190 -1.36 -14.16 -0.07
N ALA A 191 -2.25 -14.82 -0.81
CA ALA A 191 -1.92 -15.51 -2.06
C ALA A 191 -1.59 -14.47 -3.16
N THR A 192 -0.30 -14.31 -3.45
CA THR A 192 0.25 -13.38 -4.45
C THR A 192 1.45 -14.02 -5.12
N ASP A 193 1.98 -13.38 -6.18
CA ASP A 193 3.23 -13.81 -6.81
C ASP A 193 4.41 -13.91 -5.81
N MET A 194 4.40 -13.09 -4.77
CA MET A 194 5.45 -13.10 -3.73
C MET A 194 5.43 -14.40 -2.91
N THR A 195 4.27 -15.02 -2.75
CA THR A 195 4.06 -16.26 -1.97
C THR A 195 3.91 -17.49 -2.87
N SER A 196 3.79 -17.32 -4.18
CA SER A 196 3.58 -18.43 -5.14
C SER A 196 4.75 -19.40 -5.19
N GLY A 197 5.99 -18.91 -5.02
CA GLY A 197 7.22 -19.71 -5.07
C GLY A 197 7.46 -20.61 -3.85
N LEU A 198 6.62 -20.56 -2.81
CA LEU A 198 6.72 -21.44 -1.65
C LEU A 198 6.25 -22.86 -1.99
N SER A 199 6.91 -23.88 -1.41
CA SER A 199 6.46 -25.27 -1.56
C SER A 199 5.06 -25.47 -0.94
N ASP A 200 4.33 -26.46 -1.42
CA ASP A 200 2.99 -26.77 -0.90
C ASP A 200 3.03 -27.17 0.57
N GLU A 201 4.10 -27.84 1.01
CA GLU A 201 4.33 -28.20 2.42
C GLU A 201 4.41 -26.94 3.32
N ILE A 202 5.17 -25.92 2.89
CA ILE A 202 5.27 -24.64 3.60
C ILE A 202 3.91 -23.93 3.62
N LYS A 203 3.20 -23.91 2.48
CA LYS A 203 1.87 -23.31 2.39
C LYS A 203 0.89 -23.98 3.34
N MET A 204 0.87 -25.32 3.40
CA MET A 204 0.03 -26.09 4.32
C MET A 204 0.38 -25.80 5.80
N THR A 205 1.67 -25.71 6.12
CA THR A 205 2.14 -25.39 7.48
C THR A 205 1.68 -23.99 7.90
N ILE A 206 1.77 -23.02 7.01
CA ILE A 206 1.28 -21.65 7.27
C ILE A 206 -0.24 -21.64 7.41
N GLN A 207 -0.95 -22.30 6.50
CA GLN A 207 -2.40 -22.35 6.52
C GLN A 207 -2.95 -23.00 7.81
N ALA A 208 -2.29 -24.03 8.33
CA ALA A 208 -2.65 -24.67 9.59
C ALA A 208 -2.57 -23.72 10.81
N ARG A 209 -1.81 -22.62 10.69
CA ARG A 209 -1.69 -21.58 11.72
C ARG A 209 -2.73 -20.46 11.60
N ILE A 210 -3.49 -20.43 10.50
CA ILE A 210 -4.50 -19.41 10.26
C ILE A 210 -5.84 -19.91 10.83
N PRO A 211 -6.40 -19.28 11.87
CA PRO A 211 -7.67 -19.74 12.48
C PRO A 211 -8.84 -19.82 11.49
N LEU A 212 -8.91 -18.92 10.47
CA LEU A 212 -9.93 -19.03 9.42
C LEU A 212 -9.68 -20.16 8.42
N GLY A 213 -8.60 -20.94 8.55
CA GLY A 213 -8.32 -22.15 7.76
C GLY A 213 -7.99 -21.93 6.29
N ARG A 214 -7.82 -20.68 5.85
CA ARG A 214 -7.46 -20.33 4.47
C ARG A 214 -6.42 -19.22 4.41
N THR A 215 -5.67 -19.19 3.34
CA THR A 215 -4.87 -18.01 2.98
C THR A 215 -5.79 -16.85 2.60
N GLY A 216 -5.37 -15.63 2.89
CA GLY A 216 -6.05 -14.43 2.41
C GLY A 216 -5.86 -14.24 0.90
N THR A 217 -6.74 -13.46 0.29
CA THR A 217 -6.64 -13.02 -1.10
C THR A 217 -6.27 -11.53 -1.14
N PRO A 218 -5.75 -11.01 -2.27
CA PRO A 218 -5.57 -9.58 -2.46
C PRO A 218 -6.85 -8.77 -2.22
N ASP A 219 -8.04 -9.35 -2.55
CA ASP A 219 -9.34 -8.71 -2.33
C ASP A 219 -9.70 -8.58 -0.85
N ASP A 220 -9.30 -9.53 0.00
CA ASP A 220 -9.49 -9.41 1.45
C ASP A 220 -8.82 -8.12 1.96
N VAL A 221 -7.61 -7.81 1.47
CA VAL A 221 -6.88 -6.59 1.81
C VAL A 221 -7.51 -5.35 1.15
N ALA A 222 -7.85 -5.43 -0.13
CA ALA A 222 -8.44 -4.32 -0.89
C ALA A 222 -9.77 -3.84 -0.28
N ASN A 223 -10.57 -4.75 0.27
CA ASN A 223 -11.82 -4.44 0.95
C ASN A 223 -11.59 -3.55 2.20
N VAL A 224 -10.60 -3.89 3.01
CA VAL A 224 -10.26 -3.10 4.22
C VAL A 224 -9.64 -1.75 3.82
N VAL A 225 -8.81 -1.71 2.78
CA VAL A 225 -8.27 -0.44 2.25
C VAL A 225 -9.39 0.45 1.75
N ALA A 226 -10.35 -0.07 0.99
CA ALA A 226 -11.51 0.69 0.52
C ALA A 226 -12.39 1.19 1.68
N PHE A 227 -12.57 0.41 2.74
CA PHE A 227 -13.25 0.87 3.96
C PHE A 227 -12.50 2.04 4.61
N LEU A 228 -11.18 1.91 4.85
CA LEU A 228 -10.37 2.97 5.46
C LEU A 228 -10.27 4.24 4.59
N ALA A 229 -10.38 4.10 3.27
CA ALA A 229 -10.40 5.22 2.34
C ALA A 229 -11.75 5.95 2.30
N SER A 230 -12.83 5.32 2.75
CA SER A 230 -14.19 5.84 2.66
C SER A 230 -14.56 6.84 3.78
N ALA A 231 -15.74 7.44 3.67
CA ALA A 231 -16.33 8.26 4.70
C ALA A 231 -16.69 7.47 5.97
N ASP A 232 -16.97 6.16 5.82
CA ASP A 232 -17.34 5.28 6.94
C ASP A 232 -16.23 5.16 7.98
N ALA A 233 -14.96 5.36 7.58
CA ALA A 233 -13.78 5.35 8.46
C ALA A 233 -13.34 6.77 8.90
N SER A 234 -14.18 7.78 8.77
CA SER A 234 -13.79 9.19 9.03
C SER A 234 -13.32 9.46 10.46
N TYR A 235 -13.68 8.62 11.42
CA TYR A 235 -13.25 8.73 12.83
C TYR A 235 -12.16 7.72 13.20
N ILE A 236 -11.54 7.06 12.21
CA ILE A 236 -10.46 6.09 12.41
C ILE A 236 -9.16 6.70 11.91
N THR A 237 -8.19 6.94 12.81
CA THR A 237 -6.85 7.43 12.46
C THR A 237 -5.80 6.89 13.42
N GLY A 238 -4.59 6.68 12.93
CA GLY A 238 -3.45 6.14 13.70
C GLY A 238 -3.53 4.64 13.98
N GLN A 239 -4.50 3.93 13.38
CA GLN A 239 -4.73 2.51 13.65
C GLN A 239 -3.95 1.62 12.69
N THR A 240 -3.66 0.41 13.15
CA THR A 240 -3.13 -0.70 12.34
C THR A 240 -4.15 -1.83 12.38
N LEU A 241 -4.78 -2.13 11.25
CA LEU A 241 -5.77 -3.20 11.13
C LEU A 241 -5.10 -4.43 10.53
N CYS A 242 -5.13 -5.56 11.23
CA CYS A 242 -4.68 -6.83 10.71
C CYS A 242 -5.73 -7.41 9.75
N VAL A 243 -5.25 -7.95 8.60
CA VAL A 243 -6.05 -8.70 7.62
C VAL A 243 -5.33 -10.02 7.40
N ASP A 244 -5.47 -10.92 8.37
CA ASP A 244 -4.56 -12.05 8.53
C ASP A 244 -5.25 -13.38 8.87
N GLY A 245 -6.58 -13.40 8.91
CA GLY A 245 -7.35 -14.59 9.28
C GLY A 245 -7.15 -15.04 10.72
N GLY A 246 -6.60 -14.16 11.59
CA GLY A 246 -6.36 -14.43 13.00
C GLY A 246 -4.99 -15.05 13.31
N ILE A 247 -4.05 -15.02 12.35
CA ILE A 247 -2.70 -15.61 12.56
C ILE A 247 -1.92 -14.87 13.66
N VAL A 248 -2.26 -13.60 13.92
CA VAL A 248 -1.68 -12.77 14.99
C VAL A 248 -2.79 -12.33 15.92
N MET A 249 -3.06 -13.13 16.93
CA MET A 249 -4.00 -12.85 18.02
C MET A 249 -3.29 -12.99 19.36
#